data_7d72fb8765680e7433423bb33e5ff669
#
_entry.id   7d72fb8765680e7433423bb33e5ff669
#
_cell.length_a   1.000
_cell.length_b   1.000
_cell.length_c   1.000
_cell.angle_alpha   90.00
_cell.angle_beta   90.00
_cell.angle_gamma   90.00
#
_symmetry.space_group_name_H-M   'P 1'
#
loop_
_entity.id
_entity.type
_entity.pdbx_description
1 polymer ?
#
loop_
_entity_poly.entity_id
_entity_poly.type
_entity_poly.pdbx_seq_one_letter_code
_entity_poly.pdbx_strand_id
1 'polypeptide(L)'
;SARHVDRRRSVQDLLDEADASLRRGARPGATVWPTGFDLLDATLDGGLRSGELVLLGGSEGSGKTTIALQMVRNAVRTGRHAVVFSFEHEAGTLIQRLIALEASCLAVGAGQHPAAAADVHAVRGVFEAPDPDRRGLAEALAGIPYGADALAAVLDYAPRLHIHESTSDTTPAEVARVLAEVREEADEPPMVM
;
A
#
# COMPACT_ATOMS: atom_id res chain seq x y z
N SER A 1 -9.12 26.79 -3.60
CA SER A 1 -9.64 27.14 -2.25
C SER A 1 -10.62 26.04 -1.85
N ALA A 2 -10.11 24.98 -1.21
CA ALA A 2 -10.93 23.92 -0.65
C ALA A 2 -11.84 24.56 0.42
N ARG A 3 -13.12 24.67 0.12
CA ARG A 3 -14.14 25.01 1.12
C ARG A 3 -14.17 23.86 2.12
N HIS A 4 -13.53 24.07 3.26
CA HIS A 4 -13.83 23.31 4.46
C HIS A 4 -15.28 23.61 4.78
N VAL A 5 -16.20 22.76 4.33
CA VAL A 5 -17.61 22.88 4.68
C VAL A 5 -17.69 22.38 6.11
N ASP A 6 -17.64 23.33 7.06
CA ASP A 6 -17.97 23.09 8.46
C ASP A 6 -19.46 22.67 8.50
N ARG A 7 -19.69 21.36 8.31
CA ARG A 7 -21.03 20.78 8.37
C ARG A 7 -21.33 20.43 9.82
N ARG A 8 -21.78 21.42 10.58
CA ARG A 8 -22.42 21.12 11.86
C ARG A 8 -23.65 20.25 11.56
N ARG A 9 -23.65 19.02 12.05
CA ARG A 9 -24.74 18.05 11.89
C ARG A 9 -25.27 17.69 13.27
N SER A 10 -26.57 17.62 13.44
CA SER A 10 -27.15 17.11 14.69
C SER A 10 -26.98 15.59 14.77
N VAL A 11 -26.98 15.05 15.99
CA VAL A 11 -26.99 13.59 16.19
C VAL A 11 -28.21 12.95 15.53
N GLN A 12 -29.38 13.67 15.55
CA GLN A 12 -30.59 13.20 14.89
C GLN A 12 -30.37 13.03 13.37
N ASP A 13 -29.78 14.05 12.69
CA ASP A 13 -29.52 13.97 11.24
C ASP A 13 -28.59 12.78 10.91
N LEU A 14 -27.61 12.49 11.77
CA LEU A 14 -26.69 11.38 11.58
C LEU A 14 -27.39 10.02 11.75
N LEU A 15 -28.30 9.90 12.73
CA LEU A 15 -29.07 8.69 12.95
C LEU A 15 -30.08 8.44 11.81
N ASP A 16 -30.75 9.49 11.34
CA ASP A 16 -31.71 9.40 10.23
C ASP A 16 -30.99 8.99 8.93
N GLU A 17 -29.79 9.52 8.68
CA GLU A 17 -28.97 9.11 7.53
C GLU A 17 -28.51 7.66 7.64
N ALA A 18 -28.08 7.22 8.83
CA ALA A 18 -27.69 5.84 9.07
C ALA A 18 -28.86 4.87 8.85
N ASP A 19 -30.05 5.19 9.38
CA ASP A 19 -31.28 4.40 9.17
C ASP A 19 -31.66 4.33 7.69
N ALA A 20 -31.63 5.47 6.99
CA ALA A 20 -31.89 5.52 5.56
C ALA A 20 -30.88 4.72 4.74
N SER A 21 -29.61 4.71 5.16
CA SER A 21 -28.54 3.95 4.53
C SER A 21 -28.75 2.44 4.69
N LEU A 22 -29.07 2.00 5.92
CA LEU A 22 -29.39 0.60 6.20
C LEU A 22 -30.60 0.10 5.42
N ARG A 23 -31.67 0.92 5.32
CA ARG A 23 -32.88 0.58 4.53
C ARG A 23 -32.59 0.43 3.03
N ARG A 24 -31.55 1.10 2.50
CA ARG A 24 -31.07 0.92 1.12
C ARG A 24 -30.11 -0.26 0.96
N GLY A 25 -29.83 -1.01 2.02
CA GLY A 25 -28.88 -2.13 2.01
C GLY A 25 -27.41 -1.70 2.02
N ALA A 26 -27.13 -0.41 2.22
CA ALA A 26 -25.77 0.09 2.39
C ALA A 26 -25.33 -0.06 3.85
N ARG A 27 -24.02 -0.26 4.06
CA ARG A 27 -23.43 -0.27 5.40
C ARG A 27 -23.03 1.15 5.78
N PRO A 28 -23.65 1.78 6.81
CA PRO A 28 -23.33 3.15 7.21
C PRO A 28 -22.03 3.26 8.03
N GLY A 29 -21.21 2.20 8.05
CA GLY A 29 -19.95 2.14 8.77
C GLY A 29 -18.75 2.60 7.95
N ALA A 30 -17.65 2.83 8.64
CA ALA A 30 -16.37 3.09 8.01
C ALA A 30 -15.93 1.92 7.12
N THR A 31 -15.32 2.22 5.98
CA THR A 31 -14.64 1.20 5.18
C THR A 31 -13.48 0.63 6.00
N VAL A 32 -13.36 -0.71 6.05
CA VAL A 32 -12.31 -1.41 6.78
C VAL A 32 -11.32 -2.00 5.77
N TRP A 33 -10.03 -1.80 5.99
CA TRP A 33 -8.94 -2.41 5.22
C TRP A 33 -8.24 -3.45 6.09
N PRO A 34 -8.41 -4.75 5.80
CA PRO A 34 -7.61 -5.77 6.46
C PRO A 34 -6.12 -5.51 6.25
N THR A 35 -5.33 -5.62 7.30
CA THR A 35 -3.88 -5.48 7.22
C THR A 35 -3.23 -6.70 6.56
N GLY A 36 -3.95 -7.83 6.57
CA GLY A 36 -3.46 -9.13 6.14
C GLY A 36 -2.60 -9.85 7.17
N PHE A 37 -2.62 -9.36 8.41
CA PHE A 37 -2.05 -10.03 9.59
C PHE A 37 -3.20 -10.42 10.52
N ASP A 38 -3.56 -11.71 10.54
CA ASP A 38 -4.76 -12.22 11.21
C ASP A 38 -4.90 -11.76 12.67
N LEU A 39 -3.81 -11.80 13.44
CA LEU A 39 -3.82 -11.36 14.84
C LEU A 39 -4.03 -9.86 14.99
N LEU A 40 -3.47 -9.06 14.08
CA LEU A 40 -3.64 -7.62 14.07
C LEU A 40 -5.06 -7.26 13.65
N ASP A 41 -5.56 -7.91 12.60
CA ASP A 41 -6.92 -7.71 12.12
C ASP A 41 -7.96 -8.10 13.18
N ALA A 42 -7.74 -9.20 13.90
CA ALA A 42 -8.59 -9.58 15.02
C ALA A 42 -8.57 -8.54 16.16
N THR A 43 -7.41 -7.91 16.41
CA THR A 43 -7.26 -6.88 17.46
C THR A 43 -7.92 -5.56 17.03
N LEU A 44 -7.89 -5.24 15.72
CA LEU A 44 -8.44 -4.02 15.14
C LEU A 44 -9.91 -4.17 14.67
N ASP A 45 -10.58 -5.24 15.07
CA ASP A 45 -11.96 -5.52 14.65
C ASP A 45 -12.13 -5.52 13.12
N GLY A 46 -11.23 -6.24 12.46
CA GLY A 46 -11.22 -6.47 11.01
C GLY A 46 -10.16 -5.68 10.23
N GLY A 47 -9.45 -4.75 10.82
CA GLY A 47 -8.38 -4.00 10.16
C GLY A 47 -8.43 -2.49 10.39
N LEU A 48 -7.77 -1.74 9.52
CA LEU A 48 -7.70 -0.28 9.56
C LEU A 48 -9.01 0.34 9.05
N ARG A 49 -9.49 1.43 9.69
CA ARG A 49 -10.78 2.05 9.36
C ARG A 49 -10.58 3.38 8.64
N SER A 50 -11.47 3.67 7.70
CA SER A 50 -11.47 4.97 7.01
C SER A 50 -11.70 6.12 8.00
N GLY A 51 -10.92 7.20 7.82
CA GLY A 51 -10.98 8.38 8.68
C GLY A 51 -10.17 8.27 9.97
N GLU A 52 -9.52 7.13 10.24
CA GLU A 52 -8.61 6.95 11.38
C GLU A 52 -7.17 7.22 10.98
N LEU A 53 -6.41 7.80 11.90
CA LEU A 53 -4.96 7.94 11.83
C LEU A 53 -4.31 6.86 12.69
N VAL A 54 -3.52 5.99 12.04
CA VAL A 54 -2.76 4.94 12.70
C VAL A 54 -1.29 5.30 12.73
N LEU A 55 -0.68 5.28 13.90
CA LEU A 55 0.74 5.55 14.09
C LEU A 55 1.49 4.25 14.36
N LEU A 56 2.43 3.91 13.49
CA LEU A 56 3.32 2.76 13.67
C LEU A 56 4.65 3.23 14.26
N GLY A 57 4.82 3.01 15.56
CA GLY A 57 6.02 3.38 16.31
C GLY A 57 7.03 2.23 16.42
N GLY A 58 8.31 2.58 16.51
CA GLY A 58 9.41 1.62 16.73
C GLY A 58 10.77 2.27 16.54
N SER A 59 11.82 1.64 17.07
CA SER A 59 13.21 2.08 16.90
C SER A 59 13.63 2.03 15.42
N GLU A 60 14.72 2.69 15.09
CA GLU A 60 15.35 2.58 13.79
C GLU A 60 15.69 1.11 13.49
N GLY A 61 15.51 0.68 12.25
CA GLY A 61 15.76 -0.72 11.84
C GLY A 61 14.74 -1.76 12.31
N SER A 62 13.70 -1.39 13.08
CA SER A 62 12.68 -2.33 13.60
C SER A 62 11.72 -2.89 12.54
N GLY A 63 11.84 -2.50 11.27
CA GLY A 63 11.01 -3.00 10.18
C GLY A 63 9.69 -2.23 9.97
N LYS A 64 9.52 -1.03 10.53
CA LYS A 64 8.30 -0.21 10.34
C LYS A 64 7.88 -0.08 8.87
N THR A 65 8.81 0.34 8.02
CA THR A 65 8.54 0.48 6.57
C THR A 65 8.17 -0.85 5.93
N THR A 66 8.80 -1.95 6.36
CA THR A 66 8.52 -3.28 5.84
C THR A 66 7.10 -3.73 6.16
N ILE A 67 6.66 -3.60 7.42
CA ILE A 67 5.30 -3.99 7.81
C ILE A 67 4.25 -3.07 7.17
N ALA A 68 4.52 -1.75 7.09
CA ALA A 68 3.60 -0.81 6.44
C ALA A 68 3.46 -1.11 4.93
N LEU A 69 4.55 -1.40 4.22
CA LEU A 69 4.51 -1.84 2.82
C LEU A 69 3.73 -3.16 2.65
N GLN A 70 3.85 -4.11 3.59
CA GLN A 70 3.05 -5.33 3.55
C GLN A 70 1.55 -5.05 3.69
N MET A 71 1.16 -4.15 4.60
CA MET A 71 -0.25 -3.74 4.75
C MET A 71 -0.78 -3.10 3.46
N VAL A 72 -0.02 -2.16 2.90
CA VAL A 72 -0.36 -1.50 1.63
C VAL A 72 -0.47 -2.53 0.50
N ARG A 73 0.52 -3.41 0.35
CA ARG A 73 0.51 -4.51 -0.63
C ARG A 73 -0.72 -5.40 -0.46
N ASN A 74 -1.06 -5.77 0.75
CA ASN A 74 -2.24 -6.59 1.02
C ASN A 74 -3.52 -5.87 0.61
N ALA A 75 -3.65 -4.57 0.90
CA ALA A 75 -4.81 -3.77 0.49
C ALA A 75 -4.94 -3.71 -1.06
N VAL A 76 -3.87 -3.40 -1.78
CA VAL A 76 -3.94 -3.27 -3.25
C VAL A 76 -4.21 -4.61 -3.95
N ARG A 77 -3.80 -5.72 -3.35
CA ARG A 77 -4.13 -7.07 -3.86
C ARG A 77 -5.60 -7.44 -3.71
N THR A 78 -6.32 -6.81 -2.81
CA THR A 78 -7.79 -6.97 -2.72
C THR A 78 -8.57 -6.10 -3.70
N GLY A 79 -7.87 -5.41 -4.61
CA GLY A 79 -8.46 -4.53 -5.61
C GLY A 79 -8.60 -3.07 -5.17
N ARG A 80 -8.14 -2.72 -3.97
CA ARG A 80 -8.21 -1.36 -3.43
C ARG A 80 -7.01 -0.52 -3.85
N HIS A 81 -7.18 0.80 -3.85
CA HIS A 81 -6.10 1.73 -4.14
C HIS A 81 -5.34 2.15 -2.87
N ALA A 82 -4.05 2.42 -3.02
CA ALA A 82 -3.21 2.94 -1.96
C ALA A 82 -2.24 4.00 -2.47
N VAL A 83 -1.91 4.97 -1.59
CA VAL A 83 -0.91 6.00 -1.84
C VAL A 83 0.13 5.95 -0.73
N VAL A 84 1.39 5.88 -1.12
CA VAL A 84 2.54 5.96 -0.22
C VAL A 84 3.21 7.31 -0.39
N PHE A 85 3.23 8.15 0.65
CA PHE A 85 4.02 9.37 0.71
C PHE A 85 5.35 9.05 1.41
N SER A 86 6.41 8.93 0.63
CA SER A 86 7.72 8.53 1.14
C SER A 86 8.62 9.73 1.35
N PHE A 87 9.03 9.97 2.60
CA PHE A 87 9.95 11.05 2.99
C PHE A 87 11.39 10.56 3.19
N GLU A 88 11.60 9.26 3.32
CA GLU A 88 12.92 8.68 3.62
C GLU A 88 13.49 7.88 2.44
N HIS A 89 12.64 7.32 1.60
CA HIS A 89 13.06 6.40 0.55
C HIS A 89 12.59 6.88 -0.81
N GLU A 90 13.46 6.76 -1.78
CA GLU A 90 13.10 6.93 -3.19
C GLU A 90 12.14 5.83 -3.65
N ALA A 91 11.29 6.13 -4.63
CA ALA A 91 10.31 5.19 -5.17
C ALA A 91 10.97 3.89 -5.66
N GLY A 92 12.13 4.00 -6.29
CA GLY A 92 12.93 2.84 -6.74
C GLY A 92 13.28 1.89 -5.61
N THR A 93 13.66 2.41 -4.43
CA THR A 93 13.95 1.59 -3.25
C THR A 93 12.69 0.86 -2.74
N LEU A 94 11.54 1.52 -2.74
CA LEU A 94 10.28 0.90 -2.32
C LEU A 94 9.84 -0.20 -3.30
N ILE A 95 10.00 0.02 -4.62
CA ILE A 95 9.73 -0.99 -5.65
C ILE A 95 10.63 -2.21 -5.47
N GLN A 96 11.92 -2.03 -5.24
CA GLN A 96 12.85 -3.14 -4.97
C GLN A 96 12.43 -3.94 -3.73
N ARG A 97 11.96 -3.28 -2.67
CA ARG A 97 11.43 -3.94 -1.47
C ARG A 97 10.15 -4.71 -1.75
N LEU A 98 9.25 -4.18 -2.57
CA LEU A 98 8.03 -4.89 -2.97
C LEU A 98 8.34 -6.14 -3.80
N ILE A 99 9.27 -6.08 -4.75
CA ILE A 99 9.69 -7.24 -5.53
C ILE A 99 10.29 -8.32 -4.62
N ALA A 100 11.20 -7.95 -3.70
CA ALA A 100 11.78 -8.90 -2.75
C ALA A 100 10.73 -9.49 -1.80
N LEU A 101 9.72 -8.72 -1.39
CA LEU A 101 8.60 -9.19 -0.60
C LEU A 101 7.76 -10.24 -1.37
N GLU A 102 7.41 -9.95 -2.63
CA GLU A 102 6.68 -10.91 -3.46
C GLU A 102 7.48 -12.18 -3.71
N ALA A 103 8.79 -12.06 -3.98
CA ALA A 103 9.67 -13.22 -4.12
C ALA A 103 9.64 -14.11 -2.86
N SER A 104 9.73 -13.50 -1.67
CA SER A 104 9.64 -14.22 -0.39
C SER A 104 8.27 -14.88 -0.19
N CYS A 105 7.17 -14.20 -0.54
CA CYS A 105 5.83 -14.76 -0.48
C CYS A 105 5.65 -15.96 -1.41
N LEU A 106 6.20 -15.89 -2.63
CA LEU A 106 6.18 -17.00 -3.59
C LEU A 106 6.96 -18.21 -3.10
N ALA A 107 8.15 -18.00 -2.51
CA ALA A 107 8.93 -19.08 -1.91
C ALA A 107 8.16 -19.79 -0.79
N VAL A 108 7.54 -19.01 0.11
CA VAL A 108 6.68 -19.57 1.19
C VAL A 108 5.49 -20.32 0.61
N GLY A 109 4.82 -19.78 -0.40
CA GLY A 109 3.72 -20.45 -1.11
C GLY A 109 4.13 -21.77 -1.77
N ALA A 110 5.39 -21.90 -2.18
CA ALA A 110 6.00 -23.12 -2.71
C ALA A 110 6.51 -24.08 -1.60
N GLY A 111 6.24 -23.78 -0.32
CA GLY A 111 6.70 -24.59 0.81
C GLY A 111 8.18 -24.45 1.13
N GLN A 112 8.84 -23.39 0.64
CA GLN A 112 10.24 -23.10 0.89
C GLN A 112 10.41 -22.05 1.99
N HIS A 113 11.63 -21.98 2.55
CA HIS A 113 11.96 -20.92 3.47
C HIS A 113 12.06 -19.58 2.72
N PRO A 114 11.60 -18.43 3.29
CA PRO A 114 11.68 -17.11 2.64
C PRO A 114 13.08 -16.75 2.11
N ALA A 115 14.14 -17.19 2.80
CA ALA A 115 15.53 -16.96 2.38
C ALA A 115 15.94 -17.72 1.09
N ALA A 116 15.08 -18.58 0.55
CA ALA A 116 15.31 -19.19 -0.77
C ALA A 116 15.01 -18.24 -1.93
N ALA A 117 14.28 -17.15 -1.66
CA ALA A 117 13.95 -16.12 -2.62
C ALA A 117 15.02 -15.03 -2.68
N ALA A 118 15.00 -14.25 -3.76
CA ALA A 118 15.81 -13.06 -3.88
C ALA A 118 15.48 -12.05 -2.77
N ASP A 119 16.47 -11.62 -2.04
CA ASP A 119 16.35 -10.54 -1.06
C ASP A 119 16.45 -9.16 -1.73
N VAL A 120 16.31 -8.09 -0.93
CA VAL A 120 16.41 -6.70 -1.43
C VAL A 120 17.76 -6.41 -2.06
N HIS A 121 18.85 -7.04 -1.58
CA HIS A 121 20.18 -6.86 -2.13
C HIS A 121 20.29 -7.46 -3.53
N ALA A 122 19.80 -8.68 -3.72
CA ALA A 122 19.78 -9.33 -5.03
C ALA A 122 18.95 -8.55 -6.04
N VAL A 123 17.76 -8.08 -5.65
CA VAL A 123 16.90 -7.23 -6.49
C VAL A 123 17.61 -5.92 -6.83
N ARG A 124 18.18 -5.23 -5.85
CA ARG A 124 18.92 -3.98 -6.06
C ARG A 124 20.07 -4.18 -7.04
N GLY A 125 20.82 -5.28 -6.91
CA GLY A 125 21.89 -5.62 -7.85
C GLY A 125 21.44 -5.66 -9.30
N VAL A 126 20.20 -6.11 -9.58
CA VAL A 126 19.63 -6.10 -10.93
C VAL A 126 19.34 -4.67 -11.41
N PHE A 127 18.86 -3.79 -10.52
CA PHE A 127 18.55 -2.40 -10.87
C PHE A 127 19.79 -1.51 -11.06
N GLU A 128 20.86 -1.79 -10.34
CA GLU A 128 22.07 -0.95 -10.32
C GLU A 128 23.19 -1.49 -11.21
N ALA A 129 23.17 -2.77 -11.56
CA ALA A 129 24.20 -3.37 -12.40
C ALA A 129 24.06 -2.91 -13.87
N PRO A 130 25.19 -2.57 -14.53
CA PRO A 130 25.19 -2.38 -15.96
C PRO A 130 24.76 -3.67 -16.66
N ASP A 131 23.76 -3.57 -17.53
CA ASP A 131 23.35 -4.71 -18.36
C ASP A 131 23.88 -4.52 -19.79
N PRO A 132 25.00 -5.19 -20.15
CA PRO A 132 25.59 -5.06 -21.50
C PRO A 132 24.68 -5.61 -22.58
N ASP A 133 23.79 -6.55 -22.22
CA ASP A 133 22.87 -7.19 -23.16
C ASP A 133 21.59 -6.38 -23.37
N ARG A 134 21.40 -5.30 -22.62
CA ARG A 134 20.22 -4.42 -22.68
C ARG A 134 18.89 -5.17 -22.52
N ARG A 135 18.88 -6.19 -21.63
CA ARG A 135 17.69 -6.97 -21.31
C ARG A 135 16.63 -6.10 -20.64
N GLY A 136 15.37 -6.45 -20.85
CA GLY A 136 14.28 -5.83 -20.09
C GLY A 136 14.30 -6.25 -18.62
N LEU A 137 13.63 -5.47 -17.76
CA LEU A 137 13.60 -5.70 -16.30
C LEU A 137 13.16 -7.14 -15.94
N ALA A 138 12.13 -7.67 -16.60
CA ALA A 138 11.64 -9.02 -16.36
C ALA A 138 12.70 -10.09 -16.66
N GLU A 139 13.44 -9.92 -17.77
CA GLU A 139 14.50 -10.83 -18.18
C GLU A 139 15.72 -10.74 -17.25
N ALA A 140 16.08 -9.55 -16.82
CA ALA A 140 17.15 -9.36 -15.85
C ALA A 140 16.80 -9.97 -14.47
N LEU A 141 15.57 -9.80 -14.00
CA LEU A 141 15.08 -10.40 -12.76
C LEU A 141 14.93 -11.92 -12.84
N ALA A 142 14.77 -12.50 -14.04
CA ALA A 142 14.73 -13.96 -14.20
C ALA A 142 16.07 -14.64 -13.80
N GLY A 143 17.15 -13.88 -13.71
CA GLY A 143 18.45 -14.35 -13.23
C GLY A 143 18.56 -14.55 -11.71
N ILE A 144 17.55 -14.14 -10.93
CA ILE A 144 17.54 -14.29 -9.48
C ILE A 144 16.31 -15.10 -9.01
N PRO A 145 16.40 -15.81 -7.86
CA PRO A 145 15.33 -16.70 -7.41
C PRO A 145 14.00 -15.98 -7.23
N TYR A 146 12.94 -16.44 -7.88
CA TYR A 146 11.59 -15.89 -7.91
C TYR A 146 11.46 -14.46 -8.47
N GLY A 147 12.53 -13.88 -9.05
CA GLY A 147 12.54 -12.46 -9.42
C GLY A 147 11.54 -12.11 -10.52
N ALA A 148 11.46 -12.89 -11.60
CA ALA A 148 10.51 -12.63 -12.69
C ALA A 148 9.05 -12.80 -12.23
N ASP A 149 8.74 -13.85 -11.47
CA ASP A 149 7.41 -14.11 -10.95
C ASP A 149 6.99 -13.04 -9.92
N ALA A 150 7.95 -12.57 -9.12
CA ALA A 150 7.74 -11.47 -8.18
C ALA A 150 7.42 -10.16 -8.91
N LEU A 151 8.12 -9.84 -9.99
CA LEU A 151 7.79 -8.70 -10.83
C LEU A 151 6.38 -8.83 -11.43
N ALA A 152 6.02 -9.99 -11.93
CA ALA A 152 4.68 -10.25 -12.44
C ALA A 152 3.60 -10.02 -11.36
N ALA A 153 3.84 -10.47 -10.13
CA ALA A 153 2.95 -10.24 -9.00
C ALA A 153 2.82 -8.74 -8.65
N VAL A 154 3.92 -7.98 -8.70
CA VAL A 154 3.89 -6.52 -8.51
C VAL A 154 3.10 -5.84 -9.62
N LEU A 155 3.31 -6.22 -10.87
CA LEU A 155 2.63 -5.64 -12.03
C LEU A 155 1.11 -5.85 -12.00
N ASP A 156 0.62 -6.93 -11.40
CA ASP A 156 -0.82 -7.20 -11.24
C ASP A 156 -1.53 -6.11 -10.42
N TYR A 157 -0.90 -5.58 -9.40
CA TYR A 157 -1.46 -4.52 -8.56
C TYR A 157 -0.85 -3.12 -8.79
N ALA A 158 0.17 -3.02 -9.62
CA ALA A 158 0.86 -1.74 -9.87
C ALA A 158 -0.08 -0.58 -10.24
N PRO A 159 -1.15 -0.76 -11.04
CA PRO A 159 -2.07 0.33 -11.33
C PRO A 159 -2.81 0.89 -10.12
N ARG A 160 -2.85 0.14 -9.00
CA ARG A 160 -3.58 0.54 -7.79
C ARG A 160 -2.66 1.05 -6.68
N LEU A 161 -1.35 1.03 -6.88
CA LEU A 161 -0.36 1.49 -5.91
C LEU A 161 0.39 2.70 -6.43
N HIS A 162 0.17 3.83 -5.78
CA HIS A 162 0.81 5.10 -6.12
C HIS A 162 1.90 5.43 -5.09
N ILE A 163 3.08 5.82 -5.56
CA ILE A 163 4.19 6.26 -4.69
C ILE A 163 4.48 7.71 -5.02
N HIS A 164 4.38 8.58 -4.01
CA HIS A 164 4.74 9.98 -4.08
C HIS A 164 6.02 10.21 -3.27
N GLU A 165 7.10 10.60 -3.96
CA GLU A 165 8.33 11.00 -3.31
C GLU A 165 8.13 12.38 -2.69
N SER A 166 8.19 12.41 -1.36
CA SER A 166 7.89 13.58 -0.55
C SER A 166 9.15 14.16 0.05
N THR A 167 9.16 15.47 0.20
CA THR A 167 10.27 16.21 0.82
C THR A 167 9.76 17.07 1.98
N SER A 168 10.66 17.75 2.69
CA SER A 168 10.28 18.72 3.71
C SER A 168 9.36 19.84 3.19
N ASP A 169 9.34 20.07 1.89
CA ASP A 169 8.53 21.10 1.24
C ASP A 169 7.16 20.58 0.78
N THR A 170 6.90 19.27 0.90
CA THR A 170 5.60 18.68 0.59
C THR A 170 4.52 19.23 1.52
N THR A 171 3.55 19.92 0.96
CA THR A 171 2.50 20.61 1.70
C THR A 171 1.25 19.73 1.90
N PRO A 172 0.42 20.00 2.93
CA PRO A 172 -0.88 19.34 3.06
C PRO A 172 -1.80 19.54 1.86
N ALA A 173 -1.67 20.67 1.14
CA ALA A 173 -2.44 20.92 -0.07
C ALA A 173 -2.02 19.99 -1.22
N GLU A 174 -0.74 19.70 -1.34
CA GLU A 174 -0.22 18.74 -2.31
C GLU A 174 -0.66 17.31 -1.98
N VAL A 175 -0.56 16.89 -0.72
CA VAL A 175 -1.10 15.60 -0.27
C VAL A 175 -2.60 15.49 -0.62
N ALA A 176 -3.39 16.52 -0.30
CA ALA A 176 -4.81 16.53 -0.61
C ALA A 176 -5.11 16.46 -2.11
N ARG A 177 -4.29 17.10 -2.95
CA ARG A 177 -4.41 17.03 -4.41
C ARG A 177 -4.16 15.60 -4.92
N VAL A 178 -3.05 14.99 -4.53
CA VAL A 178 -2.72 13.60 -4.94
C VAL A 178 -3.81 12.62 -4.51
N LEU A 179 -4.32 12.75 -3.28
CA LEU A 179 -5.39 11.89 -2.79
C LEU A 179 -6.72 12.11 -3.55
N ALA A 180 -7.01 13.34 -3.98
CA ALA A 180 -8.18 13.62 -4.79
C ALA A 180 -8.08 12.98 -6.19
N GLU A 181 -6.92 13.06 -6.83
CA GLU A 181 -6.65 12.42 -8.12
C GLU A 181 -6.85 10.89 -8.05
N VAL A 182 -6.20 10.23 -7.07
CA VAL A 182 -6.35 8.77 -6.89
C VAL A 182 -7.78 8.36 -6.54
N ARG A 183 -8.50 9.19 -5.77
CA ARG A 183 -9.90 8.92 -5.43
C ARG A 183 -10.84 9.01 -6.65
N GLU A 184 -10.56 9.88 -7.61
CA GLU A 184 -11.32 9.95 -8.87
C GLU A 184 -11.14 8.70 -9.71
N GLU A 185 -9.96 8.05 -9.64
CA GLU A 185 -9.68 6.79 -10.34
C GLU A 185 -10.29 5.57 -9.64
N ALA A 186 -10.42 5.62 -8.31
CA ALA A 186 -10.69 4.46 -7.46
C ALA A 186 -12.17 4.26 -7.06
N ASP A 187 -13.05 5.24 -7.27
CA ASP A 187 -14.42 5.29 -6.74
C ASP A 187 -14.53 5.17 -5.20
N GLU A 188 -13.42 4.99 -4.49
CA GLU A 188 -13.34 4.89 -3.03
C GLU A 188 -12.08 5.60 -2.49
N PRO A 189 -12.08 6.02 -1.20
CA PRO A 189 -10.88 6.60 -0.60
C PRO A 189 -9.72 5.59 -0.60
N PRO A 190 -8.49 5.98 -1.03
CA PRO A 190 -7.34 5.09 -0.96
C PRO A 190 -6.85 4.90 0.48
N MET A 191 -6.16 3.78 0.73
CA MET A 191 -5.30 3.65 1.91
C MET A 191 -4.12 4.61 1.76
N VAL A 192 -3.72 5.28 2.84
CA VAL A 192 -2.61 6.23 2.82
C VAL A 192 -1.53 5.79 3.80
N MET A 193 -0.30 5.73 3.32
CA MET A 193 0.90 5.48 4.12
C MET A 193 1.85 6.68 4.03
#